data_49cd591d7570094184fa4c7960d05321
#
_entry.id   49cd591d7570094184fa4c7960d05321
#
_cell.length_a   1.000
_cell.length_b   1.000
_cell.length_c   1.000
_cell.angle_alpha   90.00
_cell.angle_beta   90.00
_cell.angle_gamma   90.00
#
_symmetry.space_group_name_H-M   'P 1'
#
loop_
_entity.id
_entity.type
_entity.pdbx_description
1 polymer ?
#
loop_
_entity_poly.entity_id
_entity_poly.type
_entity_poly.pdbx_seq_one_letter_code
_entity_poly.pdbx_strand_id
1 'polypeptide(L)'
;ILDNSTTAMTGHQPHPGTGVTATGEPTVRVSLEALAKALGAGYVETVDPYNLDETVKSFERARDYSGLSVIISRRPCVIKARKAGQRPGPLRVNDQCKGCKICIDFGCPAIKFENEKARINSLCTGCGVCAAICPASAIEEVAP
;
A
#
# COMPACT_ATOMS: atom_id res chain seq x y z
N ILE A 1 0.34 -9.94 8.11
CA ILE A 1 -1.01 -9.40 8.35
C ILE A 1 -1.24 -8.24 7.39
N LEU A 2 -2.35 -8.24 6.66
CA LEU A 2 -2.74 -7.12 5.80
C LEU A 2 -3.78 -6.27 6.54
N ASP A 3 -3.39 -5.06 6.96
CA ASP A 3 -4.26 -4.13 7.69
C ASP A 3 -4.61 -2.92 6.80
N ASN A 4 -5.78 -2.98 6.16
CA ASN A 4 -6.30 -1.86 5.36
C ASN A 4 -7.29 -0.97 6.13
N SER A 5 -7.34 -1.11 7.46
CA SER A 5 -8.23 -0.38 8.38
C SER A 5 -9.73 -0.58 8.09
N THR A 6 -10.09 -1.71 7.50
CA THR A 6 -11.50 -2.08 7.25
C THR A 6 -11.62 -3.55 6.86
N THR A 7 -12.81 -4.13 7.05
CA THR A 7 -13.19 -5.42 6.46
C THR A 7 -13.91 -5.13 5.15
N ALA A 8 -13.15 -5.08 4.02
CA ALA A 8 -13.65 -4.49 2.78
C ALA A 8 -14.52 -5.44 1.94
N MET A 9 -14.31 -6.75 2.03
CA MET A 9 -14.99 -7.73 1.17
C MET A 9 -16.52 -7.67 1.28
N THR A 10 -17.03 -7.36 2.47
CA THR A 10 -18.46 -7.32 2.77
C THR A 10 -19.01 -5.90 2.97
N GLY A 11 -18.30 -4.85 2.58
CA GLY A 11 -18.83 -3.49 2.56
C GLY A 11 -18.15 -2.49 3.49
N HIS A 12 -16.87 -2.68 3.79
CA HIS A 12 -16.06 -1.73 4.57
C HIS A 12 -16.47 -1.59 6.04
N GLN A 13 -16.82 -2.69 6.68
CA GLN A 13 -17.19 -2.70 8.11
C GLN A 13 -15.97 -2.41 9.00
N PRO A 14 -16.19 -1.79 10.18
CA PRO A 14 -15.21 -1.74 11.24
C PRO A 14 -14.82 -3.13 11.73
N HIS A 15 -13.64 -3.24 12.34
CA HIS A 15 -13.14 -4.42 13.03
C HIS A 15 -12.41 -3.99 14.30
N PRO A 16 -12.08 -4.88 15.25
CA PRO A 16 -11.50 -4.49 16.54
C PRO A 16 -10.25 -3.60 16.45
N GLY A 17 -9.45 -3.73 15.39
CA GLY A 17 -8.27 -2.88 15.12
C GLY A 17 -8.59 -1.47 14.62
N THR A 18 -9.86 -1.11 14.40
CA THR A 18 -10.24 0.24 13.92
C THR A 18 -10.54 1.22 15.06
N GLY A 19 -10.86 0.71 16.27
CA GLY A 19 -11.30 1.53 17.41
C GLY A 19 -12.71 2.08 17.28
N VAL A 20 -13.56 1.42 16.44
CA VAL A 20 -14.94 1.82 16.20
C VAL A 20 -15.82 0.57 16.25
N THR A 21 -16.97 0.64 16.92
CA THR A 21 -17.98 -0.43 16.95
C THR A 21 -18.70 -0.58 15.61
N ALA A 22 -19.47 -1.65 15.46
CA ALA A 22 -20.31 -1.85 14.27
C ALA A 22 -21.38 -0.74 14.09
N THR A 23 -21.76 -0.08 15.18
CA THR A 23 -22.72 1.05 15.18
C THR A 23 -22.07 2.42 15.01
N GLY A 24 -20.72 2.47 14.88
CA GLY A 24 -19.99 3.70 14.64
C GLY A 24 -19.48 4.41 15.90
N GLU A 25 -19.72 3.86 17.10
CA GLU A 25 -19.29 4.45 18.36
C GLU A 25 -17.78 4.21 18.61
N PRO A 26 -17.06 5.18 19.19
CA PRO A 26 -15.67 4.98 19.61
C PRO A 26 -15.54 3.84 20.63
N THR A 27 -14.50 3.03 20.50
CA THR A 27 -14.20 1.92 21.41
C THR A 27 -12.70 1.66 21.51
N VAL A 28 -12.31 0.74 22.39
CA VAL A 28 -10.91 0.34 22.54
C VAL A 28 -10.40 -0.26 21.23
N ARG A 29 -9.28 0.26 20.76
CA ARG A 29 -8.59 -0.26 19.59
C ARG A 29 -7.68 -1.42 19.97
N VAL A 30 -7.86 -2.58 19.35
CA VAL A 30 -6.94 -3.71 19.49
C VAL A 30 -5.64 -3.42 18.72
N SER A 31 -4.49 -3.49 19.41
CA SER A 31 -3.20 -3.42 18.75
C SER A 31 -2.84 -4.78 18.15
N LEU A 32 -2.68 -4.82 16.82
CA LEU A 32 -2.24 -6.03 16.12
C LEU A 32 -0.81 -6.40 16.50
N GLU A 33 0.04 -5.41 16.79
CA GLU A 33 1.40 -5.59 17.27
C GLU A 33 1.44 -6.26 18.64
N ALA A 34 0.64 -5.77 19.57
CA ALA A 34 0.54 -6.36 20.92
C ALA A 34 -0.05 -7.77 20.85
N LEU A 35 -1.05 -7.99 20.03
CA LEU A 35 -1.66 -9.30 19.83
C LEU A 35 -0.65 -10.29 19.25
N ALA A 36 0.11 -9.93 18.22
CA ALA A 36 1.13 -10.77 17.62
C ALA A 36 2.20 -11.18 18.66
N LYS A 37 2.66 -10.22 19.47
CA LYS A 37 3.62 -10.48 20.56
C LYS A 37 3.04 -11.42 21.61
N ALA A 38 1.79 -11.22 22.03
CA ALA A 38 1.11 -12.08 23.00
C ALA A 38 0.93 -13.52 22.49
N LEU A 39 0.84 -13.71 21.16
CA LEU A 39 0.80 -15.02 20.50
C LEU A 39 2.18 -15.65 20.28
N GLY A 40 3.26 -15.03 20.79
CA GLY A 40 4.61 -15.59 20.77
C GLY A 40 5.48 -15.12 19.59
N ALA A 41 5.07 -14.11 18.82
CA ALA A 41 5.94 -13.54 17.81
C ALA A 41 7.09 -12.75 18.47
N GLY A 42 8.33 -13.19 18.24
CA GLY A 42 9.51 -12.52 18.77
C GLY A 42 9.96 -11.33 17.92
N TYR A 43 9.60 -11.33 16.63
CA TYR A 43 9.82 -10.21 15.73
C TYR A 43 8.47 -9.70 15.20
N VAL A 44 8.18 -8.42 15.44
CA VAL A 44 6.94 -7.79 14.96
C VAL A 44 7.26 -6.41 14.40
N GLU A 45 6.96 -6.19 13.14
CA GLU A 45 7.20 -4.91 12.47
C GLU A 45 5.97 -4.47 11.65
N THR A 46 5.71 -3.17 11.65
CA THR A 46 4.64 -2.56 10.84
C THR A 46 5.25 -1.72 9.74
N VAL A 47 4.83 -1.94 8.49
CA VAL A 47 5.32 -1.23 7.31
C VAL A 47 4.17 -0.68 6.48
N ASP A 48 4.41 0.44 5.80
CA ASP A 48 3.54 0.93 4.73
C ASP A 48 3.95 0.22 3.42
N PRO A 49 3.07 -0.58 2.79
CA PRO A 49 3.41 -1.33 1.57
C PRO A 49 3.69 -0.43 0.35
N TYR A 50 3.40 0.87 0.42
CA TYR A 50 3.75 1.80 -0.64
C TYR A 50 5.17 2.33 -0.50
N ASN A 51 5.81 2.18 0.65
CA ASN A 51 7.24 2.34 0.82
C ASN A 51 7.94 1.01 0.51
N LEU A 52 8.26 0.78 -0.76
CA LEU A 52 8.81 -0.50 -1.23
C LEU A 52 10.14 -0.84 -0.58
N ASP A 53 11.04 0.13 -0.47
CA ASP A 53 12.39 -0.10 0.08
C ASP A 53 12.31 -0.58 1.52
N GLU A 54 11.49 0.07 2.35
CA GLU A 54 11.32 -0.34 3.74
C GLU A 54 10.56 -1.66 3.86
N THR A 55 9.59 -1.88 2.98
CA THR A 55 8.86 -3.16 2.93
C THR A 55 9.81 -4.31 2.62
N VAL A 56 10.66 -4.20 1.59
CA VAL A 56 11.65 -5.22 1.25
C VAL A 56 12.59 -5.49 2.42
N LYS A 57 13.18 -4.43 3.01
CA LYS A 57 14.07 -4.54 4.17
C LYS A 57 13.40 -5.21 5.37
N SER A 58 12.12 -4.91 5.61
CA SER A 58 11.34 -5.55 6.69
C SER A 58 11.19 -7.05 6.46
N PHE A 59 10.91 -7.47 5.22
CA PHE A 59 10.86 -8.90 4.89
C PHE A 59 12.23 -9.58 5.02
N GLU A 60 13.32 -8.91 4.64
CA GLU A 60 14.68 -9.42 4.82
C GLU A 60 15.00 -9.63 6.31
N ARG A 61 14.74 -8.62 7.15
CA ARG A 61 14.92 -8.73 8.60
C ARG A 61 14.08 -9.86 9.21
N ALA A 62 12.83 -9.99 8.76
CA ALA A 62 11.95 -11.06 9.25
C ALA A 62 12.40 -12.45 8.81
N ARG A 63 12.96 -12.59 7.59
CA ARG A 63 13.56 -13.85 7.10
C ARG A 63 14.79 -14.26 7.91
N ASP A 64 15.62 -13.29 8.26
CA ASP A 64 16.88 -13.53 8.94
C ASP A 64 16.69 -13.73 10.46
N TYR A 65 15.51 -13.44 10.99
CA TYR A 65 15.16 -13.70 12.38
C TYR A 65 14.88 -15.17 12.64
N SER A 66 15.55 -15.75 13.67
CA SER A 66 15.31 -17.14 14.07
C SER A 66 14.11 -17.24 15.01
N GLY A 67 12.93 -17.50 14.46
CA GLY A 67 11.69 -17.65 15.23
C GLY A 67 10.45 -17.16 14.48
N LEU A 68 9.37 -17.01 15.21
CA LEU A 68 8.12 -16.49 14.63
C LEU A 68 8.23 -14.99 14.36
N SER A 69 8.13 -14.62 13.09
CA SER A 69 8.12 -13.23 12.63
C SER A 69 6.74 -12.84 12.13
N VAL A 70 6.29 -11.63 12.46
CA VAL A 70 5.03 -11.06 11.97
C VAL A 70 5.27 -9.68 11.37
N ILE A 71 4.99 -9.54 10.09
CA ILE A 71 4.95 -8.23 9.41
C ILE A 71 3.51 -7.80 9.27
N ILE A 72 3.22 -6.57 9.69
CA ILE A 72 1.91 -5.92 9.55
C ILE A 72 2.02 -4.90 8.42
N SER A 73 1.52 -5.26 7.26
CA SER A 73 1.42 -4.35 6.11
C SER A 73 0.19 -3.45 6.32
N ARG A 74 0.43 -2.20 6.72
CA ARG A 74 -0.64 -1.28 7.13
C ARG A 74 -0.75 -0.11 6.18
N ARG A 75 -1.88 -0.02 5.51
CA ARG A 75 -2.29 1.17 4.77
C ARG A 75 -3.81 1.23 4.64
N PRO A 76 -4.44 2.39 4.88
CA PRO A 76 -5.89 2.53 4.72
C PRO A 76 -6.34 2.15 3.31
N CYS A 77 -7.49 1.48 3.21
CA CYS A 77 -8.12 1.17 1.93
C CYS A 77 -8.29 2.44 1.08
N VAL A 78 -7.82 2.43 -0.16
CA VAL A 78 -7.84 3.59 -1.06
C VAL A 78 -9.26 4.11 -1.30
N ILE A 79 -10.27 3.24 -1.32
CA ILE A 79 -11.68 3.63 -1.48
C ILE A 79 -12.15 4.40 -0.25
N LYS A 80 -11.81 3.92 0.95
CA LYS A 80 -12.15 4.58 2.21
C LYS A 80 -11.41 5.93 2.35
N ALA A 81 -10.12 5.97 2.02
CA ALA A 81 -9.32 7.18 2.02
C ALA A 81 -9.89 8.24 1.06
N ARG A 82 -10.29 7.85 -0.14
CA ARG A 82 -10.93 8.75 -1.12
C ARG A 82 -12.27 9.30 -0.63
N LYS A 83 -13.10 8.48 0.02
CA LYS A 83 -14.37 8.93 0.63
C LYS A 83 -14.12 9.94 1.76
N ALA A 84 -12.99 9.82 2.46
CA ALA A 84 -12.56 10.77 3.50
C ALA A 84 -11.83 12.01 2.95
N GLY A 85 -11.83 12.24 1.63
CA GLY A 85 -11.20 13.40 0.99
C GLY A 85 -9.68 13.27 0.77
N GLN A 86 -9.08 12.16 1.16
CA GLN A 86 -7.65 11.89 0.94
C GLN A 86 -7.45 11.37 -0.49
N ARG A 87 -7.13 12.27 -1.41
CA ARG A 87 -6.88 11.94 -2.83
C ARG A 87 -5.49 12.40 -3.22
N PRO A 88 -4.48 11.47 -3.22
CA PRO A 88 -3.22 11.77 -3.89
C PRO A 88 -3.46 12.15 -5.34
N GLY A 89 -2.67 13.07 -5.88
CA GLY A 89 -2.76 13.46 -7.28
C GLY A 89 -2.54 12.27 -8.22
N PRO A 90 -3.10 12.31 -9.42
CA PRO A 90 -2.78 11.30 -10.43
C PRO A 90 -1.31 11.41 -10.82
N LEU A 91 -0.74 10.29 -11.26
CA LEU A 91 0.62 10.27 -11.81
C LEU A 91 0.58 10.40 -13.32
N ARG A 92 1.66 10.90 -13.89
CA ARG A 92 1.88 10.93 -15.35
C ARG A 92 3.24 10.37 -15.72
N VAL A 93 3.38 9.95 -16.95
CA VAL A 93 4.66 9.54 -17.54
C VAL A 93 5.24 10.72 -18.32
N ASN A 94 6.48 11.09 -18.01
CA ASN A 94 7.20 12.15 -18.71
C ASN A 94 8.05 11.61 -19.87
N ASP A 95 8.79 12.51 -20.53
CA ASP A 95 9.57 12.17 -21.73
C ASP A 95 10.81 11.30 -21.46
N GLN A 96 11.22 11.11 -20.22
CA GLN A 96 12.34 10.24 -19.86
C GLN A 96 11.99 8.74 -19.95
N CYS A 97 10.73 8.40 -20.25
CA CYS A 97 10.29 7.02 -20.41
C CYS A 97 11.06 6.31 -21.54
N LYS A 98 11.78 5.25 -21.19
CA LYS A 98 12.58 4.42 -22.12
C LYS A 98 11.83 3.18 -22.64
N GLY A 99 10.54 3.02 -22.32
CA GLY A 99 9.76 1.86 -22.76
C GLY A 99 10.20 0.51 -22.19
N CYS A 100 10.90 0.49 -21.04
CA CYS A 100 11.45 -0.73 -20.45
C CYS A 100 10.40 -1.73 -19.90
N LYS A 101 9.13 -1.33 -19.81
CA LYS A 101 7.96 -2.11 -19.39
C LYS A 101 7.93 -2.58 -17.92
N ILE A 102 8.91 -2.27 -17.08
CA ILE A 102 8.93 -2.67 -15.66
C ILE A 102 7.63 -2.28 -14.93
N CYS A 103 7.12 -1.08 -15.18
CA CYS A 103 5.85 -0.64 -14.61
C CYS A 103 4.61 -1.37 -15.18
N ILE A 104 4.71 -1.94 -16.38
CA ILE A 104 3.68 -2.79 -16.99
C ILE A 104 3.68 -4.16 -16.32
N ASP A 105 4.86 -4.77 -16.18
CA ASP A 105 5.05 -6.09 -15.57
C ASP A 105 4.61 -6.09 -14.09
N PHE A 106 4.64 -4.94 -13.44
CA PHE A 106 4.05 -4.75 -12.11
C PHE A 106 2.52 -5.02 -12.09
N GLY A 107 1.84 -4.98 -13.23
CA GLY A 107 0.43 -5.37 -13.38
C GLY A 107 -0.59 -4.33 -12.91
N CYS A 108 -0.22 -3.04 -12.81
CA CYS A 108 -1.17 -1.99 -12.44
C CYS A 108 -2.22 -1.77 -13.53
N PRO A 109 -3.55 -1.86 -13.24
CA PRO A 109 -4.60 -1.68 -14.25
C PRO A 109 -4.68 -0.25 -14.81
N ALA A 110 -4.06 0.71 -14.12
CA ALA A 110 -3.99 2.09 -14.58
C ALA A 110 -2.89 2.34 -15.61
N ILE A 111 -1.98 1.38 -15.86
CA ILE A 111 -0.85 1.57 -16.76
C ILE A 111 -1.05 0.73 -18.03
N LYS A 112 -0.90 1.40 -19.17
CA LYS A 112 -0.90 0.75 -20.49
C LYS A 112 0.41 1.04 -21.22
N PHE A 113 0.73 0.22 -22.20
CA PHE A 113 1.88 0.44 -23.09
C PHE A 113 1.37 0.82 -24.47
N GLU A 114 1.65 2.05 -24.90
CA GLU A 114 1.18 2.60 -26.16
C GLU A 114 2.28 3.49 -26.78
N ASN A 115 2.51 3.38 -28.08
CA ASN A 115 3.52 4.14 -28.81
C ASN A 115 4.90 4.07 -28.15
N GLU A 116 5.33 2.85 -27.80
CA GLU A 116 6.63 2.54 -27.20
C GLU A 116 6.89 3.17 -25.80
N LYS A 117 5.87 3.73 -25.17
CA LYS A 117 5.93 4.34 -23.85
C LYS A 117 4.82 3.83 -22.94
N ALA A 118 5.06 3.87 -21.62
CA ALA A 118 4.01 3.68 -20.65
C ALA A 118 3.05 4.88 -20.65
N ARG A 119 1.76 4.64 -20.42
CA ARG A 119 0.74 5.67 -20.22
C ARG A 119 -0.09 5.35 -19.00
N ILE A 120 -0.44 6.37 -18.24
CA ILE A 120 -1.29 6.25 -17.03
C ILE A 120 -2.67 6.82 -17.36
N ASN A 121 -3.71 6.05 -17.06
CA ASN A 121 -5.10 6.41 -17.30
C ASN A 121 -5.83 6.88 -16.03
N SER A 122 -7.12 7.21 -16.15
CA SER A 122 -7.97 7.72 -15.08
C SER A 122 -8.22 6.74 -13.91
N LEU A 123 -7.84 5.47 -14.03
CA LEU A 123 -7.90 4.50 -12.92
C LEU A 123 -6.79 4.71 -11.90
N CYS A 124 -5.83 5.61 -12.18
CA CYS A 124 -4.71 5.90 -11.28
C CYS A 124 -5.22 6.39 -9.91
N THR A 125 -4.71 5.75 -8.85
CA THR A 125 -5.04 6.11 -7.47
C THR A 125 -3.99 7.01 -6.81
N GLY A 126 -2.89 7.33 -7.52
CA GLY A 126 -1.81 8.16 -6.98
C GLY A 126 -0.95 7.43 -5.94
N CYS A 127 -0.89 6.10 -5.95
CA CYS A 127 -0.19 5.34 -4.91
C CYS A 127 1.35 5.47 -4.93
N GLY A 128 1.94 5.94 -6.03
CA GLY A 128 3.40 6.15 -6.14
C GLY A 128 4.24 4.91 -6.44
N VAL A 129 3.71 3.70 -6.28
CA VAL A 129 4.50 2.46 -6.42
C VAL A 129 5.18 2.35 -7.78
N CYS A 130 4.49 2.68 -8.87
CA CYS A 130 5.08 2.65 -10.22
C CYS A 130 6.19 3.70 -10.40
N ALA A 131 6.16 4.81 -9.69
CA ALA A 131 7.23 5.79 -9.69
C ALA A 131 8.47 5.24 -8.94
N ALA A 132 8.27 4.58 -7.80
CA ALA A 132 9.34 3.98 -7.01
C ALA A 132 10.09 2.86 -7.77
N ILE A 133 9.41 2.09 -8.62
CA ILE A 133 10.04 1.02 -9.41
C ILE A 133 10.61 1.50 -10.76
N CYS A 134 10.39 2.75 -11.15
CA CYS A 134 10.81 3.25 -12.46
C CYS A 134 12.31 3.56 -12.49
N PRO A 135 13.15 2.80 -13.23
CA PRO A 135 14.60 3.03 -13.23
C PRO A 135 14.99 4.32 -13.98
N ALA A 136 14.09 4.88 -14.76
CA ALA A 136 14.30 6.13 -15.49
C ALA A 136 13.71 7.35 -14.78
N SER A 137 13.13 7.20 -13.57
CA SER A 137 12.40 8.26 -12.87
C SER A 137 11.38 8.99 -13.75
N ALA A 138 10.77 8.25 -14.69
CA ALA A 138 9.91 8.79 -15.72
C ALA A 138 8.44 8.92 -15.29
N ILE A 139 8.11 8.61 -14.04
CA ILE A 139 6.74 8.67 -13.50
C ILE A 139 6.75 9.67 -12.35
N GLU A 140 5.90 10.68 -12.45
CA GLU A 140 5.86 11.80 -11.53
C GLU A 140 4.41 12.20 -11.20
N GLU A 141 4.23 12.92 -10.09
CA GLU A 141 2.93 13.49 -9.74
C GLU A 141 2.56 14.61 -10.72
N VAL A 142 1.28 14.67 -11.08
CA VAL A 142 0.74 15.82 -11.82
C VAL A 142 0.62 16.96 -10.82
N ALA A 143 1.34 18.04 -11.05
CA ALA A 143 1.17 19.25 -10.25
C ALA A 143 -0.30 19.70 -10.26
N PRO A 144 -0.83 20.20 -9.15
CA PRO A 144 -2.21 20.65 -9.02
C PRO A 144 -2.52 21.83 -9.94
#